data_fa907f409fb05881d26499c0710d15ca
#
_entry.id   fa907f409fb05881d26499c0710d15ca
#
_cell.length_a   1.000
_cell.length_b   1.000
_cell.length_c   1.000
_cell.angle_alpha   90.00
_cell.angle_beta   90.00
_cell.angle_gamma   90.00
#
_symmetry.space_group_name_H-M   'P 1'
#
loop_
_entity.id
_entity.type
_entity.pdbx_description
1 polymer ?
#
loop_
_entity_poly.entity_id
_entity_poly.type
_entity_poly.pdbx_seq_one_letter_code
_entity_poly.pdbx_strand_id
1 'polypeptide(L)'
;MTRTNRNQETKIWIGIAAGVLAGALAAAPARANQTAMPEKGPTAERTTHETMVVTGIDRTNRLVLLQNAEGEKRTVEAPPEMKSFDTLKAGDRVDVDYYESIAVSFLPPGSKPAMSRRSSGIRMGEGGGASAGRETTIAAEIVSVDVPNNRVTFKGPKGQMRTVTAYDPVVQKKLPSLKPGQVVQFTYTEAIAASIRPAAPPAPAK
;
A
#
# COMPACT_ATOMS: atom_id res chain seq x y z
N MET A 1 -27.79 22.65 -18.56
CA MET A 1 -27.35 22.31 -17.19
C MET A 1 -26.29 21.24 -17.29
N THR A 2 -25.04 21.63 -17.29
CA THR A 2 -23.87 20.77 -17.56
C THR A 2 -23.27 20.37 -16.21
N ARG A 3 -23.38 19.11 -15.83
CA ARG A 3 -22.67 18.58 -14.62
C ARG A 3 -21.23 18.27 -15.01
N THR A 4 -20.33 19.10 -14.55
CA THR A 4 -18.89 18.91 -14.63
C THR A 4 -18.49 17.75 -13.70
N ASN A 5 -18.06 16.66 -14.30
CA ASN A 5 -17.46 15.53 -13.59
C ASN A 5 -16.03 15.94 -13.20
N ARG A 6 -15.85 16.28 -11.91
CA ARG A 6 -14.56 16.68 -11.37
C ARG A 6 -13.83 15.43 -10.93
N ASN A 7 -13.02 14.86 -11.84
CA ASN A 7 -12.02 13.85 -11.49
C ASN A 7 -11.11 14.43 -10.39
N GLN A 8 -11.26 13.91 -9.19
CA GLN A 8 -10.35 14.17 -8.08
C GLN A 8 -9.02 13.46 -8.37
N GLU A 9 -8.11 14.19 -8.98
CA GLU A 9 -6.71 13.78 -9.03
C GLU A 9 -6.15 13.80 -7.61
N THR A 10 -5.93 12.62 -7.06
CA THR A 10 -5.36 12.45 -5.73
C THR A 10 -3.88 12.82 -5.76
N LYS A 11 -3.55 14.01 -5.29
CA LYS A 11 -2.18 14.47 -5.08
C LYS A 11 -1.58 13.73 -3.89
N ILE A 12 -0.58 12.91 -4.16
CA ILE A 12 0.20 12.22 -3.13
C ILE A 12 1.18 13.21 -2.50
N TRP A 13 1.01 13.51 -1.23
CA TRP A 13 1.95 14.31 -0.43
C TRP A 13 2.95 13.40 0.25
N ILE A 14 4.26 13.66 0.04
CA ILE A 14 5.35 12.94 0.70
C ILE A 14 5.84 13.79 1.87
N GLY A 15 5.63 13.30 3.09
CA GLY A 15 6.23 13.87 4.29
C GLY A 15 7.55 13.14 4.62
N ILE A 16 8.66 13.88 4.68
CA ILE A 16 9.99 13.37 5.01
C ILE A 16 10.23 13.61 6.51
N ALA A 17 10.40 12.55 7.27
CA ALA A 17 10.98 12.63 8.61
C ALA A 17 12.47 12.30 8.53
N ALA A 18 13.31 13.32 8.73
CA ALA A 18 14.75 13.18 8.82
C ALA A 18 15.18 12.91 10.28
N GLY A 19 15.77 11.76 10.52
CA GLY A 19 16.47 11.45 11.78
C GLY A 19 17.97 11.39 11.54
N VAL A 20 18.69 12.39 12.03
CA VAL A 20 20.15 12.44 12.06
C VAL A 20 20.66 11.77 13.33
N LEU A 21 21.59 10.85 13.21
CA LEU A 21 22.49 10.49 14.32
C LEU A 21 23.90 10.27 13.76
N ALA A 22 24.79 11.20 14.13
CA ALA A 22 26.21 11.14 13.87
C ALA A 22 26.90 10.29 14.94
N GLY A 23 27.83 9.45 14.51
CA GLY A 23 28.76 8.76 15.41
C GLY A 23 29.96 8.30 14.61
N ALA A 24 31.07 9.05 14.74
CA ALA A 24 32.35 8.69 14.16
C ALA A 24 33.11 7.73 15.06
N LEU A 25 33.61 6.61 14.50
CA LEU A 25 34.79 5.92 15.03
C LEU A 25 35.61 5.37 13.86
N ALA A 26 36.83 5.81 13.78
CA ALA A 26 37.82 5.37 12.80
C ALA A 26 38.48 4.07 13.27
N ALA A 27 38.58 3.06 12.39
CA ALA A 27 39.57 1.99 12.44
C ALA A 27 39.71 1.35 11.06
N ALA A 28 40.95 1.06 10.70
CA ALA A 28 41.53 0.74 9.40
C ALA A 28 41.12 -0.62 8.76
N PRO A 29 41.60 -0.97 7.54
CA PRO A 29 40.75 -1.60 6.53
C PRO A 29 40.89 -3.12 6.52
N ALA A 30 39.81 -3.81 6.85
CA ALA A 30 39.59 -5.15 6.34
C ALA A 30 38.70 -5.01 5.11
N ARG A 31 39.18 -5.42 3.92
CA ARG A 31 38.37 -5.60 2.73
C ARG A 31 37.39 -6.75 2.97
N ALA A 32 36.38 -6.49 3.76
CA ALA A 32 35.17 -7.31 3.78
C ALA A 32 34.38 -6.98 2.51
N ASN A 33 33.95 -8.02 1.81
CA ASN A 33 33.03 -7.94 0.70
C ASN A 33 31.73 -7.28 1.24
N GLN A 34 31.67 -5.95 1.21
CA GLN A 34 30.51 -5.20 1.66
C GLN A 34 29.42 -5.51 0.63
N THR A 35 28.52 -6.40 1.00
CA THR A 35 27.22 -6.51 0.33
C THR A 35 26.59 -5.14 0.47
N ALA A 36 26.68 -4.31 -0.56
CA ALA A 36 26.15 -2.96 -0.55
C ALA A 36 24.65 -3.07 -0.21
N MET A 37 24.25 -2.41 0.86
CA MET A 37 22.83 -2.38 1.24
C MET A 37 22.05 -1.58 0.19
N PRO A 38 20.79 -1.94 -0.09
CA PRO A 38 19.93 -1.17 -0.97
C PRO A 38 19.84 0.29 -0.51
N GLU A 39 20.12 1.22 -1.41
CA GLU A 39 19.91 2.65 -1.12
C GLU A 39 18.41 2.92 -1.09
N LYS A 40 17.92 3.47 0.02
CA LYS A 40 16.52 3.81 0.22
C LYS A 40 16.12 5.01 -0.66
N GLY A 41 15.17 4.81 -1.54
CA GLY A 41 14.56 5.84 -2.36
C GLY A 41 13.28 6.43 -1.73
N PRO A 42 12.46 7.14 -2.49
CA PRO A 42 11.23 7.74 -2.04
C PRO A 42 10.19 6.68 -1.65
N THR A 43 9.33 7.05 -0.69
CA THR A 43 8.15 6.27 -0.27
C THR A 43 6.92 7.15 -0.37
N ALA A 44 5.85 6.63 -0.93
CA ALA A 44 4.53 7.25 -0.91
C ALA A 44 3.56 6.35 -0.16
N GLU A 45 2.73 6.96 0.69
CA GLU A 45 1.78 6.25 1.55
C GLU A 45 0.41 6.92 1.47
N ARG A 46 -0.63 6.10 1.54
CA ARG A 46 -2.02 6.55 1.60
C ARG A 46 -2.78 5.69 2.59
N THR A 47 -3.54 6.34 3.47
CA THR A 47 -4.55 5.69 4.30
C THR A 47 -5.92 6.23 3.91
N THR A 48 -6.86 5.35 3.70
CA THR A 48 -8.27 5.68 3.47
C THR A 48 -9.09 5.05 4.59
N HIS A 49 -9.89 5.87 5.25
CA HIS A 49 -10.84 5.42 6.27
C HIS A 49 -12.26 5.47 5.70
N GLU A 50 -13.01 4.40 5.84
CA GLU A 50 -14.38 4.31 5.40
C GLU A 50 -15.23 3.64 6.48
N THR A 51 -16.37 4.23 6.81
CA THR A 51 -17.38 3.62 7.69
C THR A 51 -18.51 3.07 6.84
N MET A 52 -18.78 1.79 7.00
CA MET A 52 -19.86 1.09 6.29
C MET A 52 -20.87 0.56 7.29
N VAL A 53 -22.12 0.40 6.86
CA VAL A 53 -23.20 -0.19 7.66
C VAL A 53 -23.50 -1.59 7.12
N VAL A 54 -23.68 -2.54 8.02
CA VAL A 54 -24.15 -3.89 7.68
C VAL A 54 -25.60 -3.82 7.24
N THR A 55 -25.89 -4.16 5.99
CA THR A 55 -27.24 -4.17 5.43
C THR A 55 -27.81 -5.58 5.31
N GLY A 56 -26.98 -6.62 5.36
CA GLY A 56 -27.39 -8.01 5.31
C GLY A 56 -26.27 -8.97 5.66
N ILE A 57 -26.65 -10.18 6.07
CA ILE A 57 -25.69 -11.23 6.46
C ILE A 57 -26.19 -12.55 5.91
N ASP A 58 -25.39 -13.21 5.09
CA ASP A 58 -25.57 -14.61 4.71
C ASP A 58 -24.68 -15.48 5.63
N ARG A 59 -25.32 -16.09 6.61
CA ARG A 59 -24.60 -16.92 7.60
C ARG A 59 -24.11 -18.24 7.02
N THR A 60 -24.80 -18.76 5.99
CA THR A 60 -24.42 -20.02 5.34
C THR A 60 -23.12 -19.89 4.58
N ASN A 61 -22.99 -18.82 3.80
CA ASN A 61 -21.80 -18.54 2.99
C ASN A 61 -20.83 -17.58 3.67
N ARG A 62 -21.09 -17.16 4.92
CA ARG A 62 -20.30 -16.18 5.67
C ARG A 62 -20.12 -14.85 4.95
N LEU A 63 -21.14 -14.38 4.22
CA LEU A 63 -21.09 -13.12 3.50
C LEU A 63 -21.76 -12.00 4.31
N VAL A 64 -21.11 -10.83 4.30
CA VAL A 64 -21.60 -9.59 4.90
C VAL A 64 -21.83 -8.57 3.80
N LEU A 65 -23.05 -8.05 3.71
CA LEU A 65 -23.40 -6.97 2.82
C LEU A 65 -23.22 -5.65 3.55
N LEU A 66 -22.37 -4.81 3.01
CA LEU A 66 -22.01 -3.52 3.55
C LEU A 66 -22.47 -2.41 2.61
N GLN A 67 -22.82 -1.25 3.17
CA GLN A 67 -23.16 -0.05 2.42
C GLN A 67 -22.52 1.18 3.08
N ASN A 68 -21.85 2.02 2.28
CA ASN A 68 -21.31 3.29 2.75
C ASN A 68 -22.34 4.42 2.72
N ALA A 69 -21.94 5.62 3.15
CA ALA A 69 -22.81 6.80 3.20
C ALA A 69 -23.26 7.26 1.79
N GLU A 70 -22.48 6.98 0.76
CA GLU A 70 -22.75 7.30 -0.64
C GLU A 70 -23.72 6.30 -1.29
N GLY A 71 -24.10 5.22 -0.56
CA GLY A 71 -25.01 4.18 -1.05
C GLY A 71 -24.31 3.06 -1.83
N GLU A 72 -22.98 3.08 -1.92
CA GLU A 72 -22.22 2.01 -2.56
C GLU A 72 -22.27 0.73 -1.72
N LYS A 73 -22.52 -0.39 -2.39
CA LYS A 73 -22.65 -1.70 -1.75
C LYS A 73 -21.44 -2.55 -2.01
N ARG A 74 -20.99 -3.25 -0.97
CA ARG A 74 -19.92 -4.25 -1.05
C ARG A 74 -20.35 -5.53 -0.35
N THR A 75 -19.95 -6.65 -0.90
CA THR A 75 -20.09 -7.96 -0.25
C THR A 75 -18.70 -8.44 0.10
N VAL A 76 -18.51 -8.77 1.37
CA VAL A 76 -17.25 -9.29 1.88
C VAL A 76 -17.49 -10.65 2.54
N GLU A 77 -16.54 -11.56 2.37
CA GLU A 77 -16.54 -12.85 3.04
C GLU A 77 -15.85 -12.71 4.40
N ALA A 78 -16.55 -13.11 5.46
CA ALA A 78 -16.01 -13.12 6.80
C ALA A 78 -15.14 -14.38 7.00
N PRO A 79 -13.86 -14.22 7.41
CA PRO A 79 -12.97 -15.36 7.64
C PRO A 79 -13.57 -16.35 8.66
N PRO A 80 -13.30 -17.66 8.53
CA PRO A 80 -13.78 -18.66 9.48
C PRO A 80 -13.39 -18.36 10.92
N GLU A 81 -12.24 -17.76 11.14
CA GLU A 81 -11.68 -17.41 12.45
C GLU A 81 -12.39 -16.22 13.11
N MET A 82 -13.22 -15.48 12.36
CA MET A 82 -13.93 -14.30 12.85
C MET A 82 -15.11 -14.69 13.75
N LYS A 83 -14.87 -14.79 15.04
CA LYS A 83 -15.89 -15.15 16.04
C LYS A 83 -17.00 -14.11 16.16
N SER A 84 -16.70 -12.82 15.96
CA SER A 84 -17.68 -11.75 16.00
C SER A 84 -18.71 -11.82 14.86
N PHE A 85 -18.46 -12.63 13.83
CA PHE A 85 -19.43 -12.84 12.73
C PHE A 85 -20.77 -13.37 13.25
N ASP A 86 -20.76 -14.26 14.26
CA ASP A 86 -21.99 -14.87 14.80
C ASP A 86 -22.86 -13.86 15.56
N THR A 87 -22.27 -12.80 16.07
CA THR A 87 -22.96 -11.73 16.82
C THR A 87 -23.28 -10.51 15.95
N LEU A 88 -22.75 -10.46 14.73
CA LEU A 88 -22.96 -9.36 13.80
C LEU A 88 -24.45 -9.23 13.41
N LYS A 89 -24.95 -7.99 13.34
CA LYS A 89 -26.36 -7.68 13.02
C LYS A 89 -26.44 -6.60 11.94
N ALA A 90 -27.54 -6.60 11.23
CA ALA A 90 -27.88 -5.47 10.36
C ALA A 90 -27.99 -4.19 11.22
N GLY A 91 -27.42 -3.09 10.72
CA GLY A 91 -27.27 -1.83 11.42
C GLY A 91 -25.95 -1.66 12.15
N ASP A 92 -25.16 -2.72 12.37
CA ASP A 92 -23.81 -2.59 12.92
C ASP A 92 -22.93 -1.79 11.95
N ARG A 93 -21.96 -1.07 12.50
CA ARG A 93 -20.99 -0.30 11.73
C ARG A 93 -19.68 -1.06 11.62
N VAL A 94 -19.11 -1.03 10.44
CA VAL A 94 -17.79 -1.57 10.16
C VAL A 94 -16.91 -0.40 9.72
N ASP A 95 -15.90 -0.08 10.52
CA ASP A 95 -14.88 0.87 10.13
C ASP A 95 -13.77 0.10 9.43
N VAL A 96 -13.42 0.55 8.24
CA VAL A 96 -12.40 -0.06 7.40
C VAL A 96 -11.30 0.95 7.18
N ASP A 97 -10.09 0.59 7.60
CA ASP A 97 -8.87 1.31 7.26
C ASP A 97 -8.16 0.56 6.13
N TYR A 98 -7.94 1.26 5.05
CA TYR A 98 -7.20 0.75 3.91
C TYR A 98 -5.89 1.52 3.78
N TYR A 99 -4.79 0.81 3.89
CA TYR A 99 -3.43 1.35 3.78
C TYR A 99 -2.78 0.86 2.49
N GLU A 100 -2.21 1.78 1.76
CA GLU A 100 -1.38 1.52 0.59
C GLU A 100 -0.05 2.24 0.73
N SER A 101 1.03 1.59 0.37
CA SER A 101 2.31 2.26 0.22
C SER A 101 3.10 1.72 -0.96
N ILE A 102 3.91 2.58 -1.56
CA ILE A 102 4.92 2.21 -2.53
C ILE A 102 6.25 2.76 -2.08
N ALA A 103 7.22 1.89 -1.90
CA ALA A 103 8.60 2.26 -1.58
C ALA A 103 9.50 1.90 -2.75
N VAL A 104 10.46 2.77 -3.02
CA VAL A 104 11.48 2.57 -4.05
C VAL A 104 12.82 2.34 -3.36
N SER A 105 13.62 1.40 -3.86
CA SER A 105 14.99 1.15 -3.40
C SER A 105 15.89 0.90 -4.60
N PHE A 106 17.10 1.45 -4.55
CA PHE A 106 18.11 1.21 -5.57
C PHE A 106 18.96 0.01 -5.13
N LEU A 107 18.96 -1.04 -5.95
CA LEU A 107 19.69 -2.24 -5.62
C LEU A 107 21.17 -2.11 -6.02
N PRO A 108 22.07 -2.85 -5.34
CA PRO A 108 23.50 -2.86 -5.67
C PRO A 108 23.75 -3.26 -7.14
N PRO A 109 24.86 -2.80 -7.74
CA PRO A 109 25.27 -3.23 -9.07
C PRO A 109 25.33 -4.75 -9.18
N GLY A 110 24.89 -5.30 -10.32
CA GLY A 110 24.82 -6.74 -10.55
C GLY A 110 23.57 -7.44 -10.02
N SER A 111 22.67 -6.71 -9.34
CA SER A 111 21.35 -7.22 -8.98
C SER A 111 20.56 -7.61 -10.23
N LYS A 112 19.68 -8.62 -10.09
CA LYS A 112 18.84 -9.10 -11.19
C LYS A 112 17.38 -8.73 -10.98
N PRO A 113 16.61 -8.47 -12.05
CA PRO A 113 15.17 -8.32 -11.97
C PRO A 113 14.54 -9.54 -11.32
N ALA A 114 13.64 -9.30 -10.36
CA ALA A 114 12.97 -10.33 -9.58
C ALA A 114 11.58 -9.89 -9.15
N MET A 115 10.73 -10.83 -8.76
CA MET A 115 9.42 -10.54 -8.18
C MET A 115 9.15 -11.49 -7.02
N SER A 116 8.66 -10.93 -5.93
CA SER A 116 8.17 -11.70 -4.79
C SER A 116 6.83 -11.15 -4.31
N ARG A 117 6.04 -12.03 -3.68
CA ARG A 117 4.79 -11.67 -3.02
C ARG A 117 4.76 -12.31 -1.66
N ARG A 118 4.33 -11.54 -0.68
CA ARG A 118 4.06 -12.01 0.68
C ARG A 118 2.65 -11.59 1.06
N SER A 119 1.95 -12.47 1.76
CA SER A 119 0.67 -12.14 2.39
C SER A 119 0.82 -12.38 3.89
N SER A 120 0.35 -11.44 4.70
CA SER A 120 0.45 -11.56 6.16
C SER A 120 -0.60 -12.51 6.74
N GLY A 121 -1.46 -13.08 5.92
CA GLY A 121 -2.63 -13.80 6.42
C GLY A 121 -3.62 -12.89 7.15
N ILE A 122 -4.71 -13.48 7.62
CA ILE A 122 -5.71 -12.76 8.40
C ILE A 122 -5.29 -12.80 9.86
N ARG A 123 -5.26 -11.64 10.52
CA ARG A 123 -5.06 -11.51 11.96
C ARG A 123 -6.34 -10.99 12.58
N MET A 124 -6.78 -11.65 13.64
CA MET A 124 -7.94 -11.22 14.41
C MET A 124 -7.49 -10.21 15.47
N GLY A 125 -8.18 -9.06 15.52
CA GLY A 125 -7.98 -8.03 16.53
C GLY A 125 -8.91 -8.21 17.73
N GLU A 126 -8.59 -7.53 18.81
CA GLU A 126 -9.49 -7.41 19.97
C GLU A 126 -10.79 -6.70 19.53
N GLY A 127 -11.94 -7.07 20.14
CA GLY A 127 -13.24 -6.50 19.80
C GLY A 127 -13.85 -6.99 18.48
N GLY A 128 -13.33 -8.08 17.89
CA GLY A 128 -13.92 -8.72 16.71
C GLY A 128 -13.49 -8.13 15.37
N GLY A 129 -12.50 -7.26 15.35
CA GLY A 129 -11.89 -6.77 14.14
C GLY A 129 -11.01 -7.81 13.44
N ALA A 130 -10.64 -7.53 12.18
CA ALA A 130 -9.72 -8.35 11.40
C ALA A 130 -8.78 -7.46 10.60
N SER A 131 -7.56 -7.92 10.36
CA SER A 131 -6.63 -7.26 9.47
C SER A 131 -5.92 -8.26 8.56
N ALA A 132 -5.61 -7.83 7.35
CA ALA A 132 -4.83 -8.58 6.39
C ALA A 132 -3.91 -7.65 5.62
N GLY A 133 -2.80 -8.16 5.12
CA GLY A 133 -1.87 -7.37 4.32
C GLY A 133 -1.22 -8.20 3.23
N ARG A 134 -0.80 -7.49 2.17
CA ARG A 134 -0.06 -8.04 1.06
C ARG A 134 1.11 -7.12 0.72
N GLU A 135 2.25 -7.71 0.51
CA GLU A 135 3.43 -7.03 -0.02
C GLU A 135 3.81 -7.65 -1.36
N THR A 136 3.99 -6.81 -2.35
CA THR A 136 4.50 -7.21 -3.67
C THR A 136 5.78 -6.42 -3.92
N THR A 137 6.88 -7.13 -4.09
CA THR A 137 8.18 -6.55 -4.43
C THR A 137 8.52 -6.90 -5.87
N ILE A 138 8.87 -5.89 -6.66
CA ILE A 138 9.29 -6.04 -8.06
C ILE A 138 10.61 -5.32 -8.23
N ALA A 139 11.66 -6.04 -8.59
CA ALA A 139 12.92 -5.47 -9.03
C ALA A 139 12.95 -5.45 -10.56
N ALA A 140 13.20 -4.28 -11.14
CA ALA A 140 13.23 -4.05 -12.58
C ALA A 140 14.49 -3.30 -13.00
N GLU A 141 15.03 -3.62 -14.15
CA GLU A 141 16.19 -2.97 -14.74
C GLU A 141 15.78 -1.67 -15.45
N ILE A 142 16.50 -0.60 -15.23
CA ILE A 142 16.34 0.64 -15.99
C ILE A 142 16.92 0.43 -17.39
N VAL A 143 16.09 0.63 -18.40
CA VAL A 143 16.50 0.55 -19.82
C VAL A 143 16.85 1.92 -20.37
N SER A 144 16.06 2.93 -20.04
CA SER A 144 16.29 4.30 -20.45
C SER A 144 15.69 5.32 -19.47
N VAL A 145 16.27 6.51 -19.44
CA VAL A 145 15.79 7.65 -18.66
C VAL A 145 15.62 8.84 -19.60
N ASP A 146 14.43 9.37 -19.68
CA ASP A 146 14.07 10.56 -20.44
C ASP A 146 13.79 11.69 -19.46
N VAL A 147 14.84 12.40 -19.06
CA VAL A 147 14.76 13.48 -18.08
C VAL A 147 13.86 14.64 -18.53
N PRO A 148 13.93 15.12 -19.79
CA PRO A 148 13.05 16.20 -20.26
C PRO A 148 11.55 15.89 -20.13
N ASN A 149 11.15 14.65 -20.32
CA ASN A 149 9.75 14.22 -20.24
C ASN A 149 9.42 13.53 -18.90
N ASN A 150 10.34 13.52 -17.95
CA ASN A 150 10.21 12.85 -16.65
C ASN A 150 9.81 11.37 -16.76
N ARG A 151 10.37 10.63 -17.74
CA ARG A 151 10.03 9.23 -17.99
C ARG A 151 11.19 8.28 -17.74
N VAL A 152 10.87 7.12 -17.21
CA VAL A 152 11.83 6.01 -17.07
C VAL A 152 11.21 4.75 -17.64
N THR A 153 11.97 4.06 -18.48
CA THR A 153 11.58 2.77 -19.03
C THR A 153 12.29 1.65 -18.26
N PHE A 154 11.52 0.71 -17.77
CA PHE A 154 11.97 -0.44 -17.00
C PHE A 154 11.74 -1.74 -17.77
N LYS A 155 12.62 -2.72 -17.55
CA LYS A 155 12.46 -4.10 -17.95
C LYS A 155 12.23 -4.96 -16.72
N GLY A 156 11.06 -5.56 -16.63
CA GLY A 156 10.67 -6.41 -15.51
C GLY A 156 11.25 -7.83 -15.59
N PRO A 157 11.00 -8.66 -14.57
CA PRO A 157 11.58 -10.02 -14.45
C PRO A 157 11.24 -10.98 -15.59
N LYS A 158 10.11 -10.74 -16.26
CA LYS A 158 9.66 -11.56 -17.42
C LYS A 158 10.01 -10.93 -18.76
N GLY A 159 10.90 -9.93 -18.77
CA GLY A 159 11.31 -9.20 -19.98
C GLY A 159 10.31 -8.14 -20.45
N GLN A 160 9.18 -7.96 -19.77
CA GLN A 160 8.19 -6.95 -20.12
C GLN A 160 8.74 -5.53 -19.92
N MET A 161 8.50 -4.67 -20.90
CA MET A 161 8.89 -3.25 -20.84
C MET A 161 7.74 -2.42 -20.29
N ARG A 162 8.07 -1.45 -19.44
CA ARG A 162 7.13 -0.48 -18.88
C ARG A 162 7.76 0.90 -18.82
N THR A 163 7.10 1.90 -19.38
CA THR A 163 7.47 3.31 -19.24
C THR A 163 6.57 3.96 -18.19
N VAL A 164 7.18 4.62 -17.23
CA VAL A 164 6.51 5.30 -16.12
C VAL A 164 6.88 6.77 -16.18
N THR A 165 5.91 7.65 -15.99
CA THR A 165 6.14 9.10 -15.83
C THR A 165 6.24 9.45 -14.36
N ALA A 166 7.29 10.14 -13.98
CA ALA A 166 7.47 10.65 -12.62
C ALA A 166 6.73 11.98 -12.48
N TYR A 167 5.66 12.01 -11.72
CA TYR A 167 4.90 13.22 -11.43
C TYR A 167 5.38 13.95 -10.19
N ASP A 168 6.00 13.22 -9.26
CA ASP A 168 6.50 13.77 -8.01
C ASP A 168 7.80 14.55 -8.22
N PRO A 169 7.89 15.82 -7.76
CA PRO A 169 9.09 16.65 -7.94
C PRO A 169 10.36 16.08 -7.27
N VAL A 170 10.20 15.30 -6.17
CA VAL A 170 11.35 14.65 -5.49
C VAL A 170 11.89 13.52 -6.35
N VAL A 171 10.99 12.74 -6.96
CA VAL A 171 11.38 11.68 -7.90
C VAL A 171 12.01 12.29 -9.16
N GLN A 172 11.44 13.36 -9.71
CA GLN A 172 11.99 14.07 -10.90
C GLN A 172 13.42 14.53 -10.67
N LYS A 173 13.74 15.08 -9.50
CA LYS A 173 15.11 15.50 -9.13
C LYS A 173 16.11 14.36 -9.10
N LYS A 174 15.65 13.12 -8.90
CA LYS A 174 16.49 11.92 -8.87
C LYS A 174 16.74 11.33 -10.27
N LEU A 175 15.89 11.63 -11.26
CA LEU A 175 15.98 11.05 -12.61
C LEU A 175 17.37 11.22 -13.25
N PRO A 176 18.05 12.40 -13.17
CA PRO A 176 19.38 12.56 -13.76
C PRO A 176 20.45 11.65 -13.17
N SER A 177 20.25 11.14 -11.96
CA SER A 177 21.19 10.22 -11.30
C SER A 177 20.99 8.75 -11.69
N LEU A 178 19.87 8.41 -12.31
CA LEU A 178 19.54 7.06 -12.74
C LEU A 178 20.30 6.68 -14.00
N LYS A 179 20.74 5.44 -14.10
CA LYS A 179 21.52 4.94 -15.23
C LYS A 179 20.88 3.67 -15.82
N PRO A 180 20.91 3.52 -17.15
CA PRO A 180 20.58 2.24 -17.78
C PRO A 180 21.42 1.10 -17.18
N GLY A 181 20.81 -0.08 -17.03
CA GLY A 181 21.41 -1.25 -16.37
C GLY A 181 21.30 -1.26 -14.85
N GLN A 182 20.94 -0.15 -14.21
CA GLN A 182 20.67 -0.12 -12.78
C GLN A 182 19.36 -0.84 -12.46
N VAL A 183 19.33 -1.61 -11.36
CA VAL A 183 18.11 -2.29 -10.92
C VAL A 183 17.46 -1.50 -9.79
N VAL A 184 16.18 -1.22 -9.97
CA VAL A 184 15.33 -0.52 -9.00
C VAL A 184 14.29 -1.49 -8.47
N GLN A 185 14.12 -1.52 -7.17
CA GLN A 185 13.11 -2.32 -6.49
C GLN A 185 11.94 -1.43 -6.08
N PHE A 186 10.74 -1.86 -6.45
CA PHE A 186 9.48 -1.29 -6.00
C PHE A 186 8.84 -2.25 -5.01
N THR A 187 8.54 -1.79 -3.81
CA THR A 187 7.77 -2.54 -2.82
C THR A 187 6.41 -1.88 -2.67
N TYR A 188 5.38 -2.58 -3.08
CA TYR A 188 4.00 -2.17 -2.93
C TYR A 188 3.37 -2.95 -1.78
N THR A 189 2.85 -2.22 -0.80
CA THR A 189 2.18 -2.77 0.36
C THR A 189 0.73 -2.34 0.36
N GLU A 190 -0.15 -3.31 0.52
CA GLU A 190 -1.57 -3.11 0.78
C GLU A 190 -1.89 -3.73 2.13
N ALA A 191 -2.63 -3.02 2.96
CA ALA A 191 -3.17 -3.56 4.19
C ALA A 191 -4.59 -3.06 4.39
N ILE A 192 -5.44 -3.93 4.92
CA ILE A 192 -6.80 -3.61 5.30
C ILE A 192 -6.98 -4.00 6.77
N ALA A 193 -7.59 -3.12 7.54
CA ALA A 193 -8.05 -3.41 8.88
C ALA A 193 -9.53 -3.06 8.96
N ALA A 194 -10.31 -3.94 9.54
CA ALA A 194 -11.72 -3.72 9.78
C ALA A 194 -12.02 -3.89 11.27
N SER A 195 -12.81 -2.99 11.84
CA SER A 195 -13.31 -3.08 13.20
C SER A 195 -14.84 -2.99 13.19
N ILE A 196 -15.50 -3.70 14.10
CA ILE A 196 -16.94 -3.74 14.18
C ILE A 196 -17.38 -2.94 15.40
N ARG A 197 -18.31 -2.00 15.17
CA ARG A 197 -19.01 -1.28 16.24
C ARG A 197 -20.48 -1.66 16.22
N PRO A 198 -21.04 -2.16 17.36
CA PRO A 198 -22.47 -2.45 17.45
C PRO A 198 -23.30 -1.22 17.11
N ALA A 199 -24.47 -1.44 16.52
CA ALA A 199 -25.44 -0.37 16.33
C ALA A 199 -25.78 0.28 17.68
N ALA A 200 -25.91 1.60 17.69
CA ALA A 200 -26.38 2.29 18.89
C ALA A 200 -27.78 1.75 19.27
N PRO A 201 -28.08 1.54 20.55
CA PRO A 201 -29.42 1.20 20.98
C PRO A 201 -30.43 2.22 20.44
N PRO A 202 -31.63 1.81 20.02
CA PRO A 202 -32.66 2.76 19.64
C PRO A 202 -32.91 3.73 20.79
N ALA A 203 -32.99 5.03 20.47
CA ALA A 203 -33.32 6.04 21.48
C ALA A 203 -34.65 5.66 22.15
N PRO A 204 -34.78 5.83 23.48
CA PRO A 204 -36.01 5.51 24.17
C PRO A 204 -37.14 6.33 23.54
N ALA A 205 -38.23 5.64 23.18
CA ALA A 205 -39.44 6.28 22.66
C ALA A 205 -39.92 7.30 23.70
N LYS A 206 -40.11 8.55 23.25
CA LYS A 206 -40.71 9.62 24.05
C LYS A 206 -42.20 9.41 24.17
#